data_46070331fc6d5cd1d70b3943787f950c
#
_entry.id   46070331fc6d5cd1d70b3943787f950c
#
_cell.length_a   1.000
_cell.length_b   1.000
_cell.length_c   1.000
_cell.angle_alpha   90.00
_cell.angle_beta   90.00
_cell.angle_gamma   90.00
#
_symmetry.space_group_name_H-M   'P 1'
#
loop_
_entity.id
_entity.type
_entity.pdbx_description
1 polymer ?
#
loop_
_entity_poly.entity_id
_entity_poly.type
_entity_poly.pdbx_seq_one_letter_code
_entity_poly.pdbx_strand_id
1 'polypeptide(L)'
;MKKSSYRHLSGVFLLNKPLGLSSNSALQKVRRLFNAQKAGHTGALDPLATGLLPICLGEATKFSHYLLDSTKRYQTTVKLGETTATGDVEGEVLLEQAVPELTEERIQQVLQQFVGETQQIPPMYSALKKQGRPLYELARKGIEVERDARPITIEAIQLLSFTENSVTLDVTCSKGTYIRVLGEDIAKALGTYGHLTYLHRIQTGHFELIPKIGRASCRERVSSPV
;
A
#
# COMPACT_ATOMS: atom_id res chain seq x y z
N MET A 1 3.39 -26.10 32.34
CA MET A 1 3.30 -25.07 31.27
C MET A 1 3.27 -23.70 31.93
N LYS A 2 4.32 -22.87 31.77
CA LYS A 2 4.30 -21.45 32.22
C LYS A 2 3.26 -20.69 31.42
N LYS A 3 2.18 -20.20 32.08
CA LYS A 3 1.27 -19.22 31.48
C LYS A 3 2.09 -18.01 31.08
N SER A 4 2.27 -17.77 29.78
CA SER A 4 2.86 -16.54 29.26
C SER A 4 1.93 -15.39 29.68
N SER A 5 2.35 -14.61 30.68
CA SER A 5 1.61 -13.40 31.06
C SER A 5 1.86 -12.35 30.00
N TYR A 6 0.83 -12.03 29.21
CA TYR A 6 0.91 -10.91 28.27
C TYR A 6 1.12 -9.59 29.00
N ARG A 7 1.87 -8.70 28.35
CA ARG A 7 2.06 -7.35 28.88
C ARG A 7 0.82 -6.48 28.58
N HIS A 8 0.35 -5.77 29.60
CA HIS A 8 -0.67 -4.74 29.44
C HIS A 8 -0.01 -3.45 28.98
N LEU A 9 0.20 -3.34 27.67
CA LEU A 9 0.73 -2.13 27.06
C LEU A 9 -0.21 -1.64 25.96
N SER A 10 -0.31 -0.33 25.83
CA SER A 10 -1.15 0.33 24.84
C SER A 10 -0.36 1.43 24.14
N GLY A 11 -0.50 1.54 22.84
CA GLY A 11 0.19 2.54 22.03
C GLY A 11 0.21 2.20 20.55
N VAL A 12 0.82 3.06 19.76
CA VAL A 12 1.01 2.87 18.33
C VAL A 12 2.50 2.69 18.05
N PHE A 13 2.85 1.57 17.44
CA PHE A 13 4.19 1.27 16.96
C PHE A 13 4.28 1.53 15.45
N LEU A 14 5.21 2.39 15.03
CA LEU A 14 5.43 2.72 13.63
C LEU A 14 6.47 1.76 13.04
N LEU A 15 5.99 0.75 12.33
CA LEU A 15 6.85 -0.22 11.66
C LEU A 15 7.19 0.25 10.24
N ASN A 16 8.46 0.29 9.90
CA ASN A 16 8.88 0.27 8.51
C ASN A 16 8.84 -1.20 8.03
N LYS A 17 7.77 -1.59 7.36
CA LYS A 17 7.57 -2.98 6.91
C LYS A 17 8.62 -3.32 5.84
N PRO A 18 9.42 -4.37 6.03
CA PRO A 18 10.35 -4.81 5.01
C PRO A 18 9.63 -5.50 3.85
N LEU A 19 10.33 -5.62 2.73
CA LEU A 19 9.92 -6.39 1.55
C LEU A 19 9.67 -7.87 1.91
N GLY A 20 8.76 -8.53 1.21
CA GLY A 20 8.50 -9.97 1.27
C GLY A 20 7.64 -10.43 2.47
N LEU A 21 7.29 -9.54 3.41
CA LEU A 21 6.39 -9.88 4.52
C LEU A 21 4.97 -9.40 4.24
N SER A 22 3.97 -10.25 4.50
CA SER A 22 2.59 -9.77 4.58
C SER A 22 2.41 -8.87 5.81
N SER A 23 1.44 -7.95 5.76
CA SER A 23 1.11 -7.08 6.90
C SER A 23 0.77 -7.88 8.16
N ASN A 24 0.05 -9.00 8.03
CA ASN A 24 -0.27 -9.85 9.17
C ASN A 24 0.97 -10.54 9.74
N SER A 25 1.88 -11.04 8.90
CA SER A 25 3.14 -11.64 9.36
C SER A 25 4.00 -10.63 10.12
N ALA A 26 4.09 -9.41 9.62
CA ALA A 26 4.78 -8.30 10.28
C ALA A 26 4.12 -7.94 11.62
N LEU A 27 2.79 -7.83 11.66
CA LEU A 27 2.00 -7.61 12.87
C LEU A 27 2.28 -8.69 13.93
N GLN A 28 2.27 -9.97 13.56
CA GLN A 28 2.50 -11.05 14.51
C GLN A 28 3.94 -11.06 15.08
N LYS A 29 4.93 -10.63 14.29
CA LYS A 29 6.31 -10.43 14.78
C LYS A 29 6.36 -9.31 15.83
N VAL A 30 5.75 -8.16 15.55
CA VAL A 30 5.69 -7.03 16.50
C VAL A 30 4.91 -7.43 17.76
N ARG A 31 3.75 -8.07 17.63
CA ARG A 31 2.95 -8.56 18.77
C ARG A 31 3.77 -9.46 19.68
N ARG A 32 4.55 -10.40 19.11
CA ARG A 32 5.43 -11.30 19.89
C ARG A 32 6.58 -10.55 20.55
N LEU A 33 7.22 -9.62 19.84
CA LEU A 33 8.33 -8.81 20.34
C LEU A 33 7.94 -8.03 21.60
N PHE A 34 6.74 -7.45 21.59
CA PHE A 34 6.21 -6.70 22.73
C PHE A 34 5.48 -7.57 23.76
N ASN A 35 5.31 -8.88 23.49
CA ASN A 35 4.46 -9.78 24.26
C ASN A 35 3.06 -9.20 24.50
N ALA A 36 2.50 -8.54 23.47
CA ALA A 36 1.23 -7.83 23.57
C ALA A 36 0.04 -8.79 23.50
N GLN A 37 -0.96 -8.59 24.37
CA GLN A 37 -2.18 -9.38 24.37
C GLN A 37 -2.98 -9.17 23.10
N LYS A 38 -3.09 -7.92 22.64
CA LYS A 38 -3.87 -7.49 21.48
C LYS A 38 -3.04 -6.59 20.59
N ALA A 39 -3.14 -6.78 19.28
CA ALA A 39 -2.52 -5.94 18.28
C ALA A 39 -3.34 -5.92 16.98
N GLY A 40 -3.25 -4.82 16.22
CA GLY A 40 -3.90 -4.67 14.91
C GLY A 40 -3.13 -3.65 14.07
N HIS A 41 -3.10 -3.84 12.75
CA HIS A 41 -2.51 -2.85 11.84
C HIS A 41 -3.59 -1.92 11.24
N THR A 42 -3.18 -0.76 10.76
CA THR A 42 -4.07 0.28 10.23
C THR A 42 -3.92 0.43 8.71
N GLY A 43 -4.29 -0.60 7.99
CA GLY A 43 -4.20 -0.65 6.52
C GLY A 43 -3.11 -1.59 6.04
N ALA A 44 -3.51 -2.63 5.30
CA ALA A 44 -2.61 -3.62 4.75
C ALA A 44 -1.64 -3.02 3.72
N LEU A 45 -0.47 -3.61 3.64
CA LEU A 45 0.49 -3.50 2.57
C LEU A 45 0.72 -4.89 1.98
N ASP A 46 0.78 -4.99 0.67
CA ASP A 46 1.10 -6.24 -0.04
C ASP A 46 2.53 -6.71 0.31
N PRO A 47 2.91 -7.98 0.06
CA PRO A 47 4.27 -8.47 0.33
C PRO A 47 5.34 -7.66 -0.41
N LEU A 48 5.10 -7.29 -1.67
CA LEU A 48 5.93 -6.40 -2.47
C LEU A 48 6.10 -5.01 -1.84
N ALA A 49 5.03 -4.48 -1.22
CA ALA A 49 5.06 -3.13 -0.68
C ALA A 49 5.90 -3.05 0.60
N THR A 50 6.63 -1.96 0.75
CA THR A 50 7.42 -1.61 1.93
C THR A 50 6.87 -0.35 2.61
N GLY A 51 7.46 0.05 3.72
CA GLY A 51 7.20 1.34 4.33
C GLY A 51 6.29 1.32 5.53
N LEU A 52 5.68 2.45 5.82
CA LEU A 52 4.98 2.72 7.07
C LEU A 52 3.76 1.82 7.27
N LEU A 53 3.82 0.99 8.29
CA LEU A 53 2.72 0.16 8.76
C LEU A 53 2.50 0.45 10.26
N PRO A 54 1.59 1.36 10.62
CA PRO A 54 1.27 1.61 12.02
C PRO A 54 0.57 0.39 12.63
N ILE A 55 1.06 -0.04 13.79
CA ILE A 55 0.54 -1.19 14.56
C ILE A 55 0.04 -0.68 15.88
N CYS A 56 -1.27 -0.79 16.11
CA CYS A 56 -1.90 -0.49 17.37
C CYS A 56 -1.77 -1.67 18.32
N LEU A 57 -1.37 -1.42 19.56
CA LEU A 57 -1.22 -2.39 20.64
C LEU A 57 -2.21 -2.09 21.77
N GLY A 58 -2.77 -3.14 22.38
CA GLY A 58 -3.68 -3.03 23.52
C GLY A 58 -4.91 -2.15 23.21
N GLU A 59 -5.21 -1.19 24.10
CA GLU A 59 -6.36 -0.28 23.96
C GLU A 59 -6.31 0.59 22.71
N ALA A 60 -5.12 0.91 22.17
CA ALA A 60 -4.99 1.68 20.94
C ALA A 60 -5.66 0.99 19.73
N THR A 61 -5.91 -0.32 19.78
CA THR A 61 -6.66 -1.03 18.73
C THR A 61 -8.10 -0.55 18.57
N LYS A 62 -8.70 0.08 19.60
CA LYS A 62 -10.04 0.64 19.53
C LYS A 62 -10.10 1.89 18.64
N PHE A 63 -8.97 2.57 18.46
CA PHE A 63 -8.83 3.80 17.68
C PHE A 63 -8.23 3.56 16.29
N SER A 64 -8.00 2.30 15.89
CA SER A 64 -7.37 1.96 14.61
C SER A 64 -8.13 2.49 13.38
N HIS A 65 -9.45 2.68 13.49
CA HIS A 65 -10.29 3.19 12.40
C HIS A 65 -9.92 4.61 11.97
N TYR A 66 -9.47 5.49 12.89
CA TYR A 66 -9.01 6.83 12.52
C TYR A 66 -7.82 6.80 11.55
N LEU A 67 -6.89 5.87 11.75
CA LEU A 67 -5.74 5.69 10.86
C LEU A 67 -6.10 4.90 9.59
N LEU A 68 -7.06 3.98 9.67
CA LEU A 68 -7.59 3.29 8.49
C LEU A 68 -8.22 4.29 7.50
N ASP A 69 -8.94 5.27 8.02
CA ASP A 69 -9.68 6.26 7.23
C ASP A 69 -8.83 7.45 6.77
N SER A 70 -7.61 7.58 7.27
CA SER A 70 -6.73 8.69 6.90
C SER A 70 -6.16 8.57 5.48
N THR A 71 -5.70 9.69 4.95
CA THR A 71 -4.90 9.79 3.72
C THR A 71 -3.60 9.01 3.82
N LYS A 72 -3.11 8.48 2.70
CA LYS A 72 -1.83 7.78 2.57
C LYS A 72 -1.01 8.41 1.47
N ARG A 73 0.31 8.40 1.64
CA ARG A 73 1.28 8.83 0.62
C ARG A 73 2.23 7.69 0.29
N TYR A 74 2.44 7.49 -1.00
CA TYR A 74 3.25 6.40 -1.54
C TYR A 74 4.26 6.93 -2.53
N GLN A 75 5.44 6.29 -2.56
CA GLN A 75 6.31 6.30 -3.72
C GLN A 75 6.17 4.97 -4.45
N THR A 76 6.06 5.03 -5.77
CA THR A 76 5.84 3.85 -6.61
C THR A 76 6.55 3.98 -7.94
N THR A 77 6.98 2.84 -8.49
CA THR A 77 7.48 2.75 -9.86
C THR A 77 6.59 1.83 -10.66
N VAL A 78 6.09 2.33 -11.77
CA VAL A 78 5.33 1.59 -12.77
C VAL A 78 6.28 1.21 -13.90
N LYS A 79 6.50 -0.08 -14.14
CA LYS A 79 7.13 -0.58 -15.36
C LYS A 79 6.09 -0.55 -16.46
N LEU A 80 6.46 -0.05 -17.63
CA LEU A 80 5.64 0.05 -18.82
C LEU A 80 5.99 -1.05 -19.80
N GLY A 81 5.06 -1.40 -20.69
CA GLY A 81 5.23 -2.36 -21.76
C GLY A 81 4.60 -3.72 -21.49
N GLU A 82 4.24 -4.04 -20.27
CA GLU A 82 3.67 -5.34 -19.91
C GLU A 82 2.66 -5.21 -18.75
N THR A 83 1.65 -6.08 -18.73
CA THR A 83 0.75 -6.22 -17.57
C THR A 83 0.89 -7.60 -16.95
N THR A 84 0.60 -7.71 -15.66
CA THR A 84 0.71 -8.95 -14.90
C THR A 84 -0.60 -9.33 -14.24
N ALA A 85 -0.76 -10.60 -13.87
CA ALA A 85 -1.97 -11.13 -13.23
C ALA A 85 -2.32 -10.45 -11.89
N THR A 86 -1.32 -9.88 -11.19
CA THR A 86 -1.51 -9.22 -9.89
C THR A 86 -1.44 -7.70 -9.95
N GLY A 87 -1.05 -7.13 -11.12
CA GLY A 87 -0.75 -5.70 -11.27
C GLY A 87 0.58 -5.28 -10.62
N ASP A 88 1.43 -6.25 -10.28
CA ASP A 88 2.77 -6.06 -9.72
C ASP A 88 3.72 -7.18 -10.18
N VAL A 89 4.99 -7.11 -9.78
CA VAL A 89 6.04 -8.09 -10.20
C VAL A 89 5.85 -9.50 -9.63
N GLU A 90 4.91 -9.73 -8.72
CA GLU A 90 4.66 -11.07 -8.16
C GLU A 90 3.77 -11.91 -9.09
N GLY A 91 3.09 -11.27 -10.06
CA GLY A 91 2.22 -11.94 -11.04
C GLY A 91 2.94 -12.36 -12.31
N GLU A 92 2.40 -13.39 -13.00
CA GLU A 92 2.82 -13.76 -14.33
C GLU A 92 2.49 -12.66 -15.34
N VAL A 93 3.36 -12.43 -16.31
CA VAL A 93 3.11 -11.51 -17.43
C VAL A 93 1.99 -12.09 -18.28
N LEU A 94 0.96 -11.29 -18.52
CA LEU A 94 -0.22 -11.68 -19.29
C LEU A 94 -0.18 -11.14 -20.72
N LEU A 95 0.20 -9.88 -20.90
CA LEU A 95 0.22 -9.18 -22.18
C LEU A 95 1.41 -8.24 -22.21
N GLU A 96 1.95 -8.05 -23.44
CA GLU A 96 3.00 -7.10 -23.73
C GLU A 96 2.54 -6.12 -24.81
N GLN A 97 3.02 -4.90 -24.76
CA GLN A 97 2.74 -3.84 -25.75
C GLN A 97 3.91 -2.88 -25.81
N ALA A 98 4.27 -2.44 -27.00
CA ALA A 98 5.32 -1.43 -27.16
C ALA A 98 5.03 -0.18 -26.35
N VAL A 99 6.07 0.39 -25.75
CA VAL A 99 5.99 1.65 -25.02
C VAL A 99 6.15 2.77 -26.03
N PRO A 100 5.19 3.72 -26.11
CA PRO A 100 5.35 4.88 -26.97
C PRO A 100 6.44 5.81 -26.44
N GLU A 101 6.93 6.70 -27.28
CA GLU A 101 7.87 7.74 -26.84
C GLU A 101 7.27 8.56 -25.69
N LEU A 102 8.02 8.64 -24.58
CA LEU A 102 7.64 9.34 -23.37
C LEU A 102 8.34 10.70 -23.31
N THR A 103 7.55 11.75 -23.10
CA THR A 103 8.07 13.07 -22.71
C THR A 103 7.51 13.46 -21.35
N GLU A 104 8.21 14.30 -20.64
CA GLU A 104 7.76 14.77 -19.33
C GLU A 104 6.39 15.45 -19.42
N GLU A 105 6.18 16.27 -20.45
CA GLU A 105 4.93 16.99 -20.68
C GLU A 105 3.76 16.02 -20.89
N ARG A 106 3.95 14.97 -21.69
CA ARG A 106 2.93 13.94 -21.93
C ARG A 106 2.59 13.20 -20.66
N ILE A 107 3.61 12.78 -19.87
CA ILE A 107 3.38 12.09 -18.60
C ILE A 107 2.61 13.03 -17.65
N GLN A 108 3.02 14.28 -17.49
CA GLN A 108 2.34 15.23 -16.62
C GLN A 108 0.88 15.46 -17.04
N GLN A 109 0.59 15.61 -18.34
CA GLN A 109 -0.78 15.74 -18.86
C GLN A 109 -1.64 14.52 -18.51
N VAL A 110 -1.09 13.31 -18.62
CA VAL A 110 -1.80 12.07 -18.23
C VAL A 110 -2.04 12.04 -16.72
N LEU A 111 -1.03 12.33 -15.91
CA LEU A 111 -1.16 12.31 -14.45
C LEU A 111 -2.25 13.26 -13.93
N GLN A 112 -2.40 14.43 -14.54
CA GLN A 112 -3.43 15.41 -14.15
C GLN A 112 -4.85 14.87 -14.31
N GLN A 113 -5.11 13.92 -15.21
CA GLN A 113 -6.42 13.33 -15.42
C GLN A 113 -6.88 12.44 -14.23
N PHE A 114 -5.93 12.00 -13.40
CA PHE A 114 -6.20 11.15 -12.25
C PHE A 114 -6.38 11.91 -10.93
N VAL A 115 -6.07 13.22 -10.90
CA VAL A 115 -6.22 14.04 -9.70
C VAL A 115 -7.69 14.36 -9.45
N GLY A 116 -8.14 14.20 -8.23
CA GLY A 116 -9.51 14.45 -7.80
C GLY A 116 -10.27 13.18 -7.43
N GLU A 117 -11.60 13.30 -7.39
CA GLU A 117 -12.50 12.17 -7.10
C GLU A 117 -12.70 11.32 -8.36
N THR A 118 -12.56 10.01 -8.20
CA THR A 118 -12.77 9.04 -9.29
C THR A 118 -13.29 7.71 -8.74
N GLN A 119 -13.63 6.81 -9.64
CA GLN A 119 -14.09 5.46 -9.32
C GLN A 119 -13.00 4.45 -9.66
N GLN A 120 -12.76 3.51 -8.76
CA GLN A 120 -11.78 2.45 -8.97
C GLN A 120 -12.41 1.08 -8.69
N ILE A 121 -12.27 0.13 -9.61
CA ILE A 121 -12.64 -1.27 -9.37
C ILE A 121 -11.50 -1.94 -8.61
N PRO A 122 -11.74 -2.45 -7.38
CA PRO A 122 -10.69 -3.12 -6.61
C PRO A 122 -10.17 -4.36 -7.35
N PRO A 123 -8.85 -4.67 -7.24
CA PRO A 123 -8.30 -5.86 -7.90
C PRO A 123 -8.78 -7.14 -7.21
N MET A 124 -8.76 -8.26 -7.96
CA MET A 124 -9.05 -9.59 -7.40
C MET A 124 -8.05 -9.98 -6.30
N TYR A 125 -6.80 -9.60 -6.45
CA TYR A 125 -5.78 -9.79 -5.42
C TYR A 125 -5.87 -8.72 -4.33
N SER A 126 -6.99 -8.74 -3.58
CA SER A 126 -7.25 -7.82 -2.45
C SER A 126 -7.79 -8.54 -1.22
N ALA A 127 -7.69 -7.88 -0.06
CA ALA A 127 -8.24 -8.37 1.21
C ALA A 127 -9.74 -8.08 1.37
N LEU A 128 -10.40 -7.49 0.38
CA LEU A 128 -11.84 -7.30 0.38
C LEU A 128 -12.55 -8.64 0.41
N LYS A 129 -13.68 -8.68 1.12
CA LYS A 129 -14.46 -9.91 1.25
C LYS A 129 -15.72 -9.86 0.40
N LYS A 130 -15.99 -10.94 -0.33
CA LYS A 130 -17.28 -11.22 -0.97
C LYS A 130 -17.84 -12.50 -0.36
N GLN A 131 -19.05 -12.46 0.18
CA GLN A 131 -19.68 -13.58 0.89
C GLN A 131 -18.80 -14.19 2.02
N GLY A 132 -18.11 -13.32 2.76
CA GLY A 132 -17.25 -13.72 3.89
C GLY A 132 -15.83 -14.22 3.51
N ARG A 133 -15.53 -14.43 2.22
CA ARG A 133 -14.23 -14.90 1.72
C ARG A 133 -13.42 -13.75 1.13
N PRO A 134 -12.11 -13.61 1.45
CA PRO A 134 -11.24 -12.64 0.81
C PRO A 134 -11.13 -12.87 -0.70
N LEU A 135 -11.11 -11.80 -1.50
CA LEU A 135 -11.02 -11.90 -2.96
C LEU A 135 -9.72 -12.59 -3.42
N TYR A 136 -8.59 -12.36 -2.74
CA TYR A 136 -7.32 -12.99 -3.10
C TYR A 136 -7.35 -14.53 -3.00
N GLU A 137 -8.20 -15.11 -2.11
CA GLU A 137 -8.38 -16.56 -2.01
C GLU A 137 -9.15 -17.12 -3.21
N LEU A 138 -10.09 -16.35 -3.73
CA LEU A 138 -10.84 -16.71 -4.96
C LEU A 138 -9.93 -16.58 -6.17
N ALA A 139 -9.17 -15.47 -6.27
CA ALA A 139 -8.21 -15.24 -7.34
C ALA A 139 -7.19 -16.40 -7.47
N ARG A 140 -6.62 -16.87 -6.36
CA ARG A 140 -5.69 -18.02 -6.35
C ARG A 140 -6.31 -19.34 -6.82
N LYS A 141 -7.63 -19.43 -6.82
CA LYS A 141 -8.38 -20.59 -7.36
C LYS A 141 -8.83 -20.39 -8.80
N GLY A 142 -8.42 -19.29 -9.43
CA GLY A 142 -8.87 -18.93 -10.79
C GLY A 142 -10.33 -18.48 -10.85
N ILE A 143 -10.96 -18.18 -9.71
CA ILE A 143 -12.35 -17.72 -9.63
C ILE A 143 -12.36 -16.21 -9.70
N GLU A 144 -12.88 -15.67 -10.78
CA GLU A 144 -13.15 -14.25 -10.91
C GLU A 144 -14.58 -13.94 -10.46
N VAL A 145 -14.74 -12.81 -9.74
CA VAL A 145 -16.04 -12.32 -9.28
C VAL A 145 -16.20 -10.86 -9.65
N GLU A 146 -17.41 -10.47 -9.96
CA GLU A 146 -17.76 -9.08 -10.21
C GLU A 146 -17.52 -8.23 -8.96
N ARG A 147 -16.94 -7.05 -9.15
CA ARG A 147 -16.58 -6.09 -8.10
C ARG A 147 -17.13 -4.73 -8.45
N ASP A 148 -17.82 -4.14 -7.49
CA ASP A 148 -18.36 -2.79 -7.64
C ASP A 148 -17.23 -1.77 -7.61
N ALA A 149 -17.30 -0.77 -8.48
CA ALA A 149 -16.43 0.39 -8.43
C ALA A 149 -16.66 1.15 -7.10
N ARG A 150 -15.58 1.69 -6.56
CA ARG A 150 -15.60 2.42 -5.28
C ARG A 150 -15.02 3.81 -5.46
N PRO A 151 -15.62 4.81 -4.81
CA PRO A 151 -15.08 6.16 -4.84
C PRO A 151 -13.73 6.21 -4.13
N ILE A 152 -12.77 6.83 -4.80
CA ILE A 152 -11.45 7.15 -4.27
C ILE A 152 -11.13 8.61 -4.61
N THR A 153 -10.20 9.19 -3.89
CA THR A 153 -9.68 10.52 -4.17
C THR A 153 -8.16 10.46 -4.30
N ILE A 154 -7.64 10.95 -5.40
CA ILE A 154 -6.22 11.20 -5.57
C ILE A 154 -5.98 12.67 -5.29
N GLU A 155 -5.40 12.98 -4.14
CA GLU A 155 -5.16 14.36 -3.71
C GLU A 155 -4.01 15.00 -4.50
N ALA A 156 -2.97 14.22 -4.81
CA ALA A 156 -1.83 14.65 -5.60
C ALA A 156 -1.12 13.47 -6.26
N ILE A 157 -0.62 13.69 -7.46
CA ILE A 157 0.35 12.82 -8.14
C ILE A 157 1.48 13.70 -8.65
N GLN A 158 2.73 13.32 -8.36
CA GLN A 158 3.93 13.99 -8.84
C GLN A 158 4.83 13.01 -9.57
N LEU A 159 5.33 13.39 -10.73
CA LEU A 159 6.38 12.66 -11.42
C LEU A 159 7.71 12.92 -10.69
N LEU A 160 8.38 11.87 -10.25
CA LEU A 160 9.72 11.95 -9.63
C LEU A 160 10.82 11.73 -10.66
N SER A 161 10.63 10.74 -11.51
CA SER A 161 11.56 10.41 -12.62
C SER A 161 10.88 9.48 -13.61
N PHE A 162 11.44 9.38 -14.82
CA PHE A 162 11.02 8.39 -15.81
C PHE A 162 12.22 7.92 -16.65
N THR A 163 12.03 6.78 -17.30
CA THR A 163 12.93 6.19 -18.30
C THR A 163 12.11 5.82 -19.53
N GLU A 164 12.74 5.20 -20.52
CA GLU A 164 12.04 4.72 -21.73
C GLU A 164 10.90 3.73 -21.42
N ASN A 165 10.97 3.01 -20.29
CA ASN A 165 10.02 1.94 -19.95
C ASN A 165 9.54 1.99 -18.50
N SER A 166 9.69 3.09 -17.80
CA SER A 166 9.20 3.22 -16.42
C SER A 166 8.89 4.65 -16.01
N VAL A 167 7.94 4.80 -15.09
CA VAL A 167 7.64 6.07 -14.43
C VAL A 167 7.65 5.88 -12.92
N THR A 168 8.29 6.80 -12.20
CA THR A 168 8.34 6.82 -10.73
C THR A 168 7.54 8.01 -10.23
N LEU A 169 6.61 7.72 -9.33
CA LEU A 169 5.59 8.67 -8.89
C LEU A 169 5.57 8.81 -7.37
N ASP A 170 5.18 9.97 -6.90
CA ASP A 170 4.74 10.23 -5.53
C ASP A 170 3.23 10.48 -5.54
N VAL A 171 2.47 9.68 -4.79
CA VAL A 171 1.01 9.67 -4.85
C VAL A 171 0.43 9.87 -3.45
N THR A 172 -0.40 10.89 -3.29
CA THR A 172 -1.21 11.12 -2.08
C THR A 172 -2.67 10.80 -2.39
N CYS A 173 -3.27 9.89 -1.62
CA CYS A 173 -4.61 9.38 -1.93
C CYS A 173 -5.42 9.02 -0.68
N SER A 174 -6.74 8.93 -0.87
CA SER A 174 -7.69 8.48 0.15
C SER A 174 -7.52 7.01 0.52
N LYS A 175 -8.17 6.60 1.60
CA LYS A 175 -8.32 5.18 1.95
C LYS A 175 -8.91 4.36 0.80
N GLY A 176 -8.53 3.09 0.73
CA GLY A 176 -9.11 2.13 -0.24
C GLY A 176 -8.55 2.23 -1.64
N THR A 177 -7.67 3.20 -1.93
CA THR A 177 -7.00 3.32 -3.22
C THR A 177 -5.98 2.20 -3.40
N TYR A 178 -6.08 1.49 -4.52
CA TYR A 178 -5.13 0.47 -4.96
C TYR A 178 -4.13 1.10 -5.95
N ILE A 179 -2.91 1.32 -5.48
CA ILE A 179 -1.86 1.93 -6.31
C ILE A 179 -1.51 1.04 -7.52
N ARG A 180 -1.67 -0.29 -7.41
CA ARG A 180 -1.51 -1.23 -8.53
C ARG A 180 -2.46 -0.91 -9.68
N VAL A 181 -3.75 -0.76 -9.38
CA VAL A 181 -4.76 -0.39 -10.38
C VAL A 181 -4.50 1.00 -10.95
N LEU A 182 -4.13 1.96 -10.10
CA LEU A 182 -3.75 3.31 -10.56
C LEU A 182 -2.57 3.25 -11.53
N GLY A 183 -1.55 2.44 -11.25
CA GLY A 183 -0.39 2.24 -12.14
C GLY A 183 -0.78 1.64 -13.48
N GLU A 184 -1.65 0.64 -13.50
CA GLU A 184 -2.20 0.07 -14.73
C GLU A 184 -3.01 1.08 -15.55
N ASP A 185 -3.84 1.88 -14.87
CA ASP A 185 -4.67 2.89 -15.53
C ASP A 185 -3.84 4.03 -16.11
N ILE A 186 -2.79 4.48 -15.40
CA ILE A 186 -1.82 5.45 -15.92
C ILE A 186 -1.10 4.89 -17.15
N ALA A 187 -0.63 3.64 -17.11
CA ALA A 187 0.02 3.01 -18.26
C ALA A 187 -0.90 2.93 -19.49
N LYS A 188 -2.18 2.56 -19.29
CA LYS A 188 -3.21 2.57 -20.35
C LYS A 188 -3.42 3.96 -20.94
N ALA A 189 -3.47 5.00 -20.11
CA ALA A 189 -3.61 6.39 -20.56
C ALA A 189 -2.37 6.88 -21.31
N LEU A 190 -1.18 6.35 -21.01
CA LEU A 190 0.04 6.57 -21.79
C LEU A 190 0.05 5.81 -23.12
N GLY A 191 -0.86 4.85 -23.33
CA GLY A 191 -1.00 4.07 -24.57
C GLY A 191 -0.25 2.73 -24.56
N THR A 192 -0.01 2.15 -23.39
CA THR A 192 0.68 0.87 -23.21
C THR A 192 0.13 0.11 -22.00
N TYR A 193 0.68 -1.05 -21.69
CA TYR A 193 0.44 -1.75 -20.42
C TYR A 193 1.44 -1.36 -19.35
N GLY A 194 1.14 -1.65 -18.08
CA GLY A 194 2.08 -1.44 -16.99
C GLY A 194 1.68 -2.19 -15.73
N HIS A 195 2.66 -2.39 -14.83
CA HIS A 195 2.47 -2.97 -13.51
C HIS A 195 3.47 -2.37 -12.52
N LEU A 196 3.23 -2.50 -11.23
CA LEU A 196 4.15 -1.97 -10.22
C LEU A 196 5.38 -2.87 -10.04
N THR A 197 6.56 -2.24 -10.03
CA THR A 197 7.83 -2.86 -9.63
C THR A 197 8.30 -2.41 -8.25
N TYR A 198 7.79 -1.28 -7.78
CA TYR A 198 8.13 -0.72 -6.48
C TYR A 198 6.91 -0.04 -5.86
N LEU A 199 6.72 -0.27 -4.56
CA LEU A 199 5.68 0.41 -3.78
C LEU A 199 6.18 0.62 -2.35
N HIS A 200 6.23 1.88 -1.92
CA HIS A 200 6.68 2.28 -0.60
C HIS A 200 5.72 3.28 0.02
N ARG A 201 5.08 2.91 1.15
CA ARG A 201 4.22 3.84 1.86
C ARG A 201 5.04 4.72 2.80
N ILE A 202 5.06 6.02 2.51
CA ILE A 202 5.80 7.02 3.28
C ILE A 202 4.98 7.50 4.47
N GLN A 203 3.66 7.71 4.26
CA GLN A 203 2.81 8.40 5.23
C GLN A 203 1.45 7.71 5.38
N THR A 204 0.92 7.78 6.59
CA THR A 204 -0.46 7.38 6.96
C THR A 204 -1.00 8.39 7.95
N GLY A 205 -1.95 9.22 7.54
CA GLY A 205 -2.42 10.36 8.33
C GLY A 205 -1.27 11.28 8.72
N HIS A 206 -1.12 11.52 10.01
CA HIS A 206 -0.05 12.38 10.55
C HIS A 206 1.28 11.66 10.79
N PHE A 207 1.33 10.34 10.59
CA PHE A 207 2.55 9.57 10.76
C PHE A 207 3.31 9.48 9.44
N GLU A 208 4.60 9.80 9.50
CA GLU A 208 5.51 9.75 8.36
C GLU A 208 6.78 8.98 8.72
N LEU A 209 7.32 8.25 7.72
CA LEU A 209 8.65 7.68 7.83
C LEU A 209 9.67 8.79 7.55
N ILE A 210 10.31 9.26 8.61
CA ILE A 210 11.46 10.16 8.45
C ILE A 210 12.61 9.34 7.89
N PRO A 211 13.21 9.71 6.73
CA PRO A 211 14.41 9.06 6.23
C PRO A 211 15.50 9.16 7.31
N LYS A 212 15.82 8.04 7.97
CA LYS A 212 16.95 8.03 8.89
C LYS A 212 18.24 7.98 8.09
N ILE A 213 18.97 9.06 8.14
CA ILE A 213 20.41 9.04 7.88
C ILE A 213 21.06 8.32 9.08
N GLY A 214 21.43 7.05 8.90
CA GLY A 214 22.13 6.27 9.92
C GLY A 214 21.28 5.23 10.65
N ARG A 215 21.96 4.22 11.20
CA ARG A 215 21.43 3.02 11.86
C ARG A 215 20.30 3.31 12.84
N ALA A 216 19.25 2.50 12.80
CA ALA A 216 18.08 2.59 13.64
C ALA A 216 18.42 2.74 15.14
N SER A 217 18.14 3.90 15.71
CA SER A 217 17.94 4.05 17.14
C SER A 217 16.44 4.08 17.40
N CYS A 218 15.88 3.06 18.05
CA CYS A 218 14.58 3.15 18.69
C CYS A 218 14.67 4.20 19.82
N ARG A 219 14.27 5.42 19.55
CA ARG A 219 13.92 6.36 20.61
C ARG A 219 12.41 6.35 20.75
N GLU A 220 11.96 5.71 21.80
CA GLU A 220 10.62 5.81 22.34
C GLU A 220 10.37 7.28 22.72
N ARG A 221 9.47 7.96 22.00
CA ARG A 221 8.87 9.18 22.55
C ARG A 221 7.59 8.76 23.26
N VAL A 222 7.71 8.50 24.54
CA VAL A 222 6.58 8.46 25.45
C VAL A 222 6.25 9.92 25.75
N SER A 223 5.23 10.48 25.12
CA SER A 223 4.60 11.70 25.60
C SER A 223 3.70 11.29 26.76
N SER A 224 4.13 11.61 27.97
CA SER A 224 3.27 11.54 29.15
C SER A 224 2.16 12.58 29.02
N PRO A 225 0.91 12.23 29.32
CA PRO A 225 -0.14 13.25 29.46
C PRO A 225 0.12 14.07 30.71
N VAL A 226 0.06 15.37 30.57
CA VAL A 226 -0.13 16.33 31.68
C VAL A 226 -1.62 16.40 32.00
#